data_a5c4c2bf6c2ddc0a07b19067cfdd2063
#
_entry.id   a5c4c2bf6c2ddc0a07b19067cfdd2063
#
_cell.length_a   1.000
_cell.length_b   1.000
_cell.length_c   1.000
_cell.angle_alpha   90.00
_cell.angle_beta   90.00
_cell.angle_gamma   90.00
#
_symmetry.space_group_name_H-M   'P 1'
#
loop_
_entity.id
_entity.type
_entity.pdbx_description
1 polymer ?
#
loop_
_entity_poly.entity_id
_entity_poly.type
_entity_poly.pdbx_seq_one_letter_code
_entity_poly.pdbx_strand_id
1 'polypeptide(L)'
;DDSCYFLVLDLDEGDWKEAGLAIQRIARERQMEAHLEISRSGHGLHIWFFFEEAIPSREARLFGKKLLELAMQESMQLSFDSFDRMFPNQDVLPKGGFGNLIALPFQGGAYHQGRTVFVDEHFQPYEDQWRYLQEIQRISTAKVALLIQEELGKQELEKELKIVLSNTIQLEKSSVTPKTLFFLKNMASFSNPEFYLK
;
A
#
# COMPACT_ATOMS: atom_id res chain seq x y z
N ASP A 1 18.42 -13.18 7.25
CA ASP A 1 17.71 -13.04 5.98
C ASP A 1 16.77 -11.84 6.07
N ASP A 2 16.91 -10.93 5.10
CA ASP A 2 16.04 -9.76 5.01
C ASP A 2 14.79 -10.10 4.18
N SER A 3 14.08 -11.15 4.59
CA SER A 3 12.90 -11.67 3.92
C SER A 3 11.74 -11.90 4.92
N CYS A 4 10.51 -11.91 4.40
CA CYS A 4 9.31 -12.08 5.20
C CYS A 4 8.25 -12.92 4.47
N TYR A 5 7.38 -13.57 5.23
CA TYR A 5 6.22 -14.34 4.74
C TYR A 5 4.91 -13.54 4.79
N PHE A 6 4.95 -12.31 5.28
CA PHE A 6 3.78 -11.45 5.35
C PHE A 6 4.16 -9.98 5.28
N LEU A 7 3.21 -9.17 4.86
CA LEU A 7 3.19 -7.72 5.04
C LEU A 7 1.99 -7.36 5.90
N VAL A 8 2.16 -6.38 6.78
CA VAL A 8 1.04 -5.78 7.53
C VAL A 8 1.04 -4.28 7.31
N LEU A 9 -0.13 -3.73 7.02
CA LEU A 9 -0.38 -2.29 7.07
C LEU A 9 -1.11 -1.99 8.38
N ASP A 10 -0.60 -1.03 9.13
CA ASP A 10 -1.13 -0.59 10.41
C ASP A 10 -1.89 0.73 10.21
N LEU A 11 -3.18 0.70 10.47
CA LEU A 11 -4.07 1.84 10.41
C LEU A 11 -4.59 2.15 11.81
N ASP A 12 -4.33 3.35 12.30
CA ASP A 12 -4.75 3.80 13.63
C ASP A 12 -5.60 5.06 13.54
N GLU A 13 -6.68 5.10 14.32
CA GLU A 13 -7.58 6.24 14.45
C GLU A 13 -8.18 6.75 13.11
N GLY A 14 -8.90 7.85 13.14
CA GLY A 14 -9.43 8.50 11.93
C GLY A 14 -10.30 7.59 11.06
N ASP A 15 -10.00 7.54 9.77
CA ASP A 15 -10.74 6.85 8.70
C ASP A 15 -10.31 5.39 8.48
N TRP A 16 -9.73 4.73 9.50
CA TRP A 16 -9.15 3.39 9.38
C TRP A 16 -10.09 2.33 8.79
N LYS A 17 -11.41 2.44 9.01
CA LYS A 17 -12.40 1.49 8.45
C LYS A 17 -12.53 1.66 6.95
N GLU A 18 -12.77 2.87 6.52
CA GLU A 18 -12.94 3.24 5.12
C GLU A 18 -11.65 2.99 4.34
N ALA A 19 -10.51 3.38 4.90
CA ALA A 19 -9.19 3.14 4.31
C ALA A 19 -8.89 1.64 4.21
N GLY A 20 -9.20 0.86 5.24
CA GLY A 20 -9.05 -0.59 5.24
C GLY A 20 -9.88 -1.29 4.17
N LEU A 21 -11.14 -0.90 4.01
CA LEU A 21 -12.02 -1.43 2.97
C LEU A 21 -11.57 -1.03 1.57
N ALA A 22 -11.04 0.18 1.38
CA ALA A 22 -10.49 0.61 0.11
C ALA A 22 -9.28 -0.26 -0.28
N ILE A 23 -8.34 -0.50 0.64
CA ILE A 23 -7.18 -1.36 0.41
C ILE A 23 -7.63 -2.80 0.11
N GLN A 24 -8.60 -3.34 0.87
CA GLN A 24 -9.13 -4.68 0.64
C GLN A 24 -9.77 -4.81 -0.75
N ARG A 25 -10.53 -3.80 -1.20
CA ARG A 25 -11.13 -3.76 -2.53
C ARG A 25 -10.07 -3.79 -3.63
N ILE A 26 -9.05 -2.93 -3.54
CA ILE A 26 -7.92 -2.89 -4.48
C ILE A 26 -7.20 -4.24 -4.57
N ALA A 27 -6.98 -4.91 -3.45
CA ALA A 27 -6.39 -6.24 -3.42
C ALA A 27 -7.28 -7.27 -4.13
N ARG A 28 -8.59 -7.27 -3.81
CA ARG A 28 -9.59 -8.18 -4.40
C ARG A 28 -9.69 -8.04 -5.92
N GLU A 29 -9.67 -6.83 -6.46
CA GLU A 29 -9.67 -6.57 -7.91
C GLU A 29 -8.46 -7.19 -8.62
N ARG A 30 -7.36 -7.36 -7.90
CA ARG A 30 -6.12 -8.00 -8.36
C ARG A 30 -6.03 -9.47 -7.97
N GLN A 31 -7.16 -10.05 -7.56
CA GLN A 31 -7.24 -11.47 -7.12
C GLN A 31 -6.24 -11.80 -5.99
N MET A 32 -6.07 -10.86 -5.08
CA MET A 32 -5.27 -11.03 -3.86
C MET A 32 -6.19 -10.86 -2.65
N GLU A 33 -5.89 -11.58 -1.56
CA GLU A 33 -6.64 -11.46 -0.32
C GLU A 33 -5.91 -10.54 0.66
N ALA A 34 -6.68 -9.62 1.23
CA ALA A 34 -6.29 -8.73 2.32
C ALA A 34 -7.13 -9.11 3.55
N HIS A 35 -6.47 -9.48 4.63
CA HIS A 35 -7.12 -10.01 5.84
C HIS A 35 -7.15 -8.93 6.91
N LEU A 36 -8.36 -8.53 7.30
CA LEU A 36 -8.59 -7.45 8.26
C LEU A 36 -8.56 -7.99 9.69
N GLU A 37 -7.80 -7.36 10.57
CA GLU A 37 -7.71 -7.66 12.00
C GLU A 37 -7.94 -6.39 12.80
N ILE A 38 -8.85 -6.42 13.75
CA ILE A 38 -9.01 -5.31 14.71
C ILE A 38 -7.73 -5.19 15.55
N SER A 39 -7.12 -4.02 15.58
CA SER A 39 -5.89 -3.78 16.34
C SER A 39 -6.07 -4.01 17.84
N ARG A 40 -4.98 -4.13 18.57
CA ARG A 40 -5.00 -4.36 20.03
C ARG A 40 -5.73 -3.25 20.80
N SER A 41 -5.67 -2.01 20.33
CA SER A 41 -6.37 -0.88 20.94
C SER A 41 -7.89 -0.96 20.75
N GLY A 42 -8.34 -1.60 19.67
CA GLY A 42 -9.73 -1.61 19.21
C GLY A 42 -10.11 -0.36 18.39
N HIS A 43 -9.18 0.57 18.20
CA HIS A 43 -9.38 1.84 17.48
C HIS A 43 -8.55 1.93 16.18
N GLY A 44 -8.15 0.79 15.66
CA GLY A 44 -7.36 0.67 14.45
C GLY A 44 -7.52 -0.70 13.81
N LEU A 45 -6.83 -0.89 12.71
CA LEU A 45 -6.90 -2.07 11.87
C LEU A 45 -5.50 -2.49 11.42
N HIS A 46 -5.19 -3.77 11.53
CA HIS A 46 -4.08 -4.36 10.82
C HIS A 46 -4.60 -5.05 9.56
N ILE A 47 -3.98 -4.78 8.42
CA ILE A 47 -4.29 -5.45 7.16
C ILE A 47 -3.14 -6.38 6.81
N TRP A 48 -3.40 -7.67 6.86
CA TRP A 48 -2.43 -8.74 6.66
C TRP A 48 -2.47 -9.25 5.22
N PHE A 49 -1.29 -9.38 4.62
CA PHE A 49 -1.04 -10.03 3.35
C PHE A 49 -0.06 -11.16 3.57
N PHE A 50 -0.46 -12.39 3.32
CA PHE A 50 0.40 -13.58 3.51
C PHE A 50 0.96 -14.04 2.16
N PHE A 51 2.23 -14.37 2.12
CA PHE A 51 2.91 -14.82 0.91
C PHE A 51 3.09 -16.34 0.90
N GLU A 52 3.05 -16.97 -0.27
CA GLU A 52 3.30 -18.40 -0.44
C GLU A 52 4.73 -18.76 -0.05
N GLU A 53 5.68 -17.90 -0.39
CA GLU A 53 7.10 -18.06 -0.12
C GLU A 53 7.65 -16.80 0.56
N ALA A 54 8.82 -16.92 1.18
CA ALA A 54 9.51 -15.76 1.72
C ALA A 54 9.95 -14.83 0.58
N ILE A 55 9.60 -13.56 0.67
CA ILE A 55 10.01 -12.52 -0.28
C ILE A 55 10.92 -11.51 0.42
N PRO A 56 11.82 -10.83 -0.32
CA PRO A 56 12.64 -9.76 0.24
C PRO A 56 11.78 -8.67 0.90
N SER A 57 12.18 -8.20 2.08
CA SER A 57 11.46 -7.16 2.82
C SER A 57 11.25 -5.89 1.99
N ARG A 58 12.22 -5.56 1.13
CA ARG A 58 12.11 -4.46 0.17
C ARG A 58 10.94 -4.64 -0.80
N GLU A 59 10.76 -5.85 -1.34
CA GLU A 59 9.67 -6.16 -2.27
C GLU A 59 8.31 -6.12 -1.57
N ALA A 60 8.22 -6.67 -0.36
CA ALA A 60 7.00 -6.57 0.46
C ALA A 60 6.60 -5.10 0.69
N ARG A 61 7.58 -4.22 0.97
CA ARG A 61 7.34 -2.79 1.17
C ARG A 61 6.92 -2.06 -0.11
N LEU A 62 7.53 -2.39 -1.25
CA LEU A 62 7.12 -1.84 -2.55
C LEU A 62 5.69 -2.26 -2.89
N PHE A 63 5.36 -3.53 -2.66
CA PHE A 63 4.01 -4.06 -2.80
C PHE A 63 3.00 -3.29 -1.93
N GLY A 64 3.29 -3.10 -0.63
CA GLY A 64 2.42 -2.36 0.28
C GLY A 64 2.24 -0.90 -0.12
N LYS A 65 3.32 -0.21 -0.51
CA LYS A 65 3.25 1.16 -1.03
C LYS A 65 2.34 1.26 -2.24
N LYS A 66 2.46 0.30 -3.16
CA LYS A 66 1.62 0.29 -4.37
C LYS A 66 0.15 0.12 -4.05
N LEU A 67 -0.19 -0.77 -3.14
CA LEU A 67 -1.58 -0.93 -2.69
C LEU A 67 -2.14 0.35 -2.08
N LEU A 68 -1.35 1.01 -1.21
CA LEU A 68 -1.74 2.30 -0.62
C LEU A 68 -1.97 3.37 -1.68
N GLU A 69 -1.05 3.54 -2.63
CA GLU A 69 -1.19 4.51 -3.72
C GLU A 69 -2.46 4.27 -4.56
N LEU A 70 -2.73 3.02 -4.91
CA LEU A 70 -3.92 2.67 -5.68
C LEU A 70 -5.20 2.94 -4.89
N ALA A 71 -5.22 2.61 -3.60
CA ALA A 71 -6.36 2.89 -2.74
C ALA A 71 -6.60 4.41 -2.56
N MET A 72 -5.54 5.20 -2.42
CA MET A 72 -5.63 6.67 -2.37
C MET A 72 -6.14 7.26 -3.69
N GLN A 73 -5.70 6.74 -4.84
CA GLN A 73 -6.16 7.19 -6.15
C GLN A 73 -7.65 6.91 -6.38
N GLU A 74 -8.15 5.76 -5.93
CA GLU A 74 -9.55 5.39 -6.08
C GLU A 74 -10.46 6.14 -5.10
N SER A 75 -9.95 6.38 -3.89
CA SER A 75 -10.72 6.98 -2.80
C SER A 75 -10.25 8.40 -2.53
N MET A 76 -10.47 9.31 -3.50
CA MET A 76 -10.04 10.72 -3.44
C MET A 76 -10.58 11.49 -2.22
N GLN A 77 -11.58 10.95 -1.51
CA GLN A 77 -12.15 11.55 -0.31
C GLN A 77 -11.47 11.09 0.99
N LEU A 78 -10.65 10.03 0.91
CA LEU A 78 -9.93 9.52 2.07
C LEU A 78 -8.54 10.16 2.16
N SER A 79 -8.23 10.72 3.32
CA SER A 79 -6.92 11.31 3.59
C SER A 79 -5.84 10.24 3.80
N PHE A 80 -6.23 9.02 4.22
CA PHE A 80 -5.33 7.99 4.73
C PHE A 80 -4.45 8.45 5.89
N ASP A 81 -4.91 9.45 6.64
CA ASP A 81 -4.21 9.93 7.85
C ASP A 81 -4.14 8.83 8.91
N SER A 82 -5.03 7.82 8.85
CA SER A 82 -4.99 6.63 9.68
C SER A 82 -3.80 5.71 9.40
N PHE A 83 -3.14 5.79 8.25
CA PHE A 83 -1.97 4.96 7.96
C PHE A 83 -0.77 5.39 8.82
N ASP A 84 -0.38 4.54 9.79
CA ASP A 84 0.79 4.77 10.64
C ASP A 84 2.06 4.20 10.00
N ARG A 85 2.07 2.89 9.74
CA ARG A 85 3.28 2.20 9.24
C ARG A 85 2.95 0.86 8.57
N MET A 86 3.99 0.22 8.05
CA MET A 86 3.92 -1.15 7.54
C MET A 86 5.00 -2.03 8.15
N PHE A 87 4.77 -3.33 8.18
CA PHE A 87 5.72 -4.33 8.65
C PHE A 87 5.95 -5.41 7.58
N PRO A 88 7.21 -5.64 7.16
CA PRO A 88 8.43 -5.00 7.64
C PRO A 88 8.45 -3.49 7.32
N ASN A 89 9.07 -2.70 8.21
CA ASN A 89 9.16 -1.25 8.02
C ASN A 89 10.52 -0.80 7.43
N GLN A 90 11.43 -1.73 7.22
CA GLN A 90 12.78 -1.49 6.70
C GLN A 90 13.18 -2.59 5.72
N ASP A 91 14.07 -2.25 4.77
CA ASP A 91 14.50 -3.16 3.72
C ASP A 91 15.53 -4.18 4.23
N VAL A 92 16.34 -3.78 5.21
CA VAL A 92 17.42 -4.57 5.80
C VAL A 92 17.36 -4.44 7.33
N LEU A 93 17.50 -5.56 8.02
CA LEU A 93 17.55 -5.56 9.48
C LEU A 93 18.91 -5.06 9.96
N PRO A 94 18.98 -4.04 10.84
CA PRO A 94 20.24 -3.60 11.41
C PRO A 94 20.94 -4.71 12.22
N LYS A 95 22.25 -4.80 12.14
CA LYS A 95 23.02 -5.80 12.92
C LYS A 95 22.73 -5.64 14.41
N GLY A 96 22.26 -6.72 15.05
CA GLY A 96 21.93 -6.76 16.48
C GLY A 96 20.59 -6.11 16.87
N GLY A 97 19.79 -5.68 15.87
CA GLY A 97 18.44 -5.17 16.11
C GLY A 97 17.36 -6.22 15.88
N PHE A 98 16.21 -6.05 16.53
CA PHE A 98 15.02 -6.88 16.31
C PHE A 98 14.07 -6.28 15.28
N GLY A 99 14.38 -5.09 14.74
CA GLY A 99 13.45 -4.32 13.94
C GLY A 99 12.25 -3.79 14.75
N ASN A 100 11.25 -3.27 14.06
CA ASN A 100 9.99 -2.91 14.68
C ASN A 100 9.12 -4.14 14.85
N LEU A 101 8.41 -4.20 15.97
CA LEU A 101 7.52 -5.30 16.31
C LEU A 101 6.07 -4.89 16.05
N ILE A 102 5.27 -5.83 15.52
CA ILE A 102 3.82 -5.70 15.42
C ILE A 102 3.16 -6.63 16.44
N ALA A 103 2.03 -6.18 16.95
CA ALA A 103 1.18 -7.03 17.78
C ALA A 103 0.57 -8.14 16.92
N LEU A 104 0.83 -9.40 17.29
CA LEU A 104 0.25 -10.55 16.56
C LEU A 104 -1.24 -10.72 16.92
N PRO A 105 -2.04 -11.35 16.04
CA PRO A 105 -3.41 -11.73 16.34
C PRO A 105 -3.53 -12.64 17.58
N PHE A 106 -4.73 -12.76 18.12
CA PHE A 106 -5.12 -13.68 19.20
C PHE A 106 -4.45 -13.41 20.55
N GLN A 107 -4.22 -12.14 20.89
CA GLN A 107 -3.59 -11.78 22.16
C GLN A 107 -4.57 -11.88 23.34
N GLY A 108 -4.49 -12.93 24.11
CA GLY A 108 -5.08 -13.16 25.43
C GLY A 108 -6.28 -12.29 25.80
N GLY A 109 -6.05 -11.33 26.71
CA GLY A 109 -7.13 -10.46 27.18
C GLY A 109 -7.79 -9.57 26.13
N ALA A 110 -7.07 -9.16 25.08
CA ALA A 110 -7.61 -8.38 23.97
C ALA A 110 -8.55 -9.25 23.10
N TYR A 111 -8.15 -10.49 22.84
CA TYR A 111 -8.96 -11.47 22.10
C TYR A 111 -10.36 -11.65 22.69
N HIS A 112 -10.46 -11.83 24.02
CA HIS A 112 -11.74 -11.99 24.70
C HIS A 112 -12.62 -10.73 24.68
N GLN A 113 -12.06 -9.61 24.26
CA GLN A 113 -12.78 -8.34 24.07
C GLN A 113 -13.11 -8.05 22.61
N GLY A 114 -12.96 -9.04 21.72
CA GLY A 114 -13.20 -8.88 20.28
C GLY A 114 -12.12 -8.04 19.56
N ARG A 115 -10.91 -7.93 20.15
CA ARG A 115 -9.75 -7.26 19.56
C ARG A 115 -8.68 -8.29 19.21
N THR A 116 -7.77 -7.96 18.36
CA THR A 116 -6.75 -8.88 17.80
C THR A 116 -7.40 -10.12 17.15
N VAL A 117 -8.54 -9.91 16.50
CA VAL A 117 -9.34 -10.92 15.80
C VAL A 117 -9.53 -10.53 14.34
N PHE A 118 -9.52 -11.51 13.46
CA PHE A 118 -9.88 -11.30 12.06
C PHE A 118 -11.37 -11.02 11.92
N VAL A 119 -11.69 -10.10 11.03
CA VAL A 119 -13.05 -9.61 10.80
C VAL A 119 -13.41 -9.61 9.32
N ASP A 120 -14.70 -9.64 9.03
CA ASP A 120 -15.22 -9.49 7.68
C ASP A 120 -15.28 -8.00 7.24
N GLU A 121 -15.84 -7.75 6.07
CA GLU A 121 -16.02 -6.40 5.50
C GLU A 121 -17.02 -5.51 6.27
N HIS A 122 -17.78 -6.11 7.20
CA HIS A 122 -18.68 -5.41 8.12
C HIS A 122 -18.06 -5.24 9.52
N PHE A 123 -16.77 -5.57 9.65
CA PHE A 123 -16.02 -5.58 10.91
C PHE A 123 -16.62 -6.51 11.97
N GLN A 124 -17.29 -7.60 11.52
CA GLN A 124 -17.78 -8.64 12.41
C GLN A 124 -16.71 -9.74 12.53
N PRO A 125 -16.34 -10.14 13.76
CA PRO A 125 -15.39 -11.23 13.95
C PRO A 125 -15.88 -12.54 13.31
N TYR A 126 -14.98 -13.24 12.62
CA TYR A 126 -15.27 -14.60 12.18
C TYR A 126 -15.54 -15.51 13.40
N GLU A 127 -16.55 -16.35 13.31
CA GLU A 127 -16.96 -17.22 14.42
C GLU A 127 -15.86 -18.18 14.85
N ASP A 128 -15.19 -18.81 13.89
CA ASP A 128 -14.02 -19.67 14.10
C ASP A 128 -12.76 -19.03 13.50
N GLN A 129 -12.02 -18.31 14.33
CA GLN A 129 -10.81 -17.61 13.97
C GLN A 129 -9.68 -18.55 13.51
N TRP A 130 -9.61 -19.74 14.09
CA TRP A 130 -8.58 -20.72 13.73
C TRP A 130 -8.87 -21.38 12.38
N ARG A 131 -10.12 -21.67 12.11
CA ARG A 131 -10.55 -22.15 10.81
C ARG A 131 -10.30 -21.09 9.73
N TYR A 132 -10.66 -19.84 10.00
CA TYR A 132 -10.37 -18.74 9.09
C TYR A 132 -8.87 -18.66 8.75
N LEU A 133 -7.99 -18.73 9.77
CA LEU A 133 -6.55 -18.68 9.58
C LEU A 133 -6.01 -19.85 8.75
N GLN A 134 -6.61 -21.04 8.87
CA GLN A 134 -6.24 -22.22 8.07
C GLN A 134 -6.65 -22.10 6.60
N GLU A 135 -7.75 -21.39 6.33
CA GLU A 135 -8.33 -21.22 4.99
C GLU A 135 -7.77 -19.99 4.25
N ILE A 136 -6.90 -19.20 4.88
CA ILE A 136 -6.26 -18.01 4.28
C ILE A 136 -5.54 -18.40 2.99
N GLN A 137 -5.88 -17.71 1.90
CA GLN A 137 -5.17 -17.82 0.65
C GLN A 137 -3.93 -16.93 0.66
N ARG A 138 -2.81 -17.51 0.26
CA ARG A 138 -1.53 -16.80 0.19
C ARG A 138 -1.32 -16.23 -1.20
N ILE A 139 -0.58 -15.13 -1.25
CA ILE A 139 -0.26 -14.42 -2.47
C ILE A 139 1.02 -15.00 -3.06
N SER A 140 0.97 -15.40 -4.34
CA SER A 140 2.15 -15.89 -5.04
C SER A 140 3.17 -14.78 -5.31
N THR A 141 4.44 -15.13 -5.36
CA THR A 141 5.53 -14.19 -5.71
C THR A 141 5.33 -13.57 -7.08
N ALA A 142 4.71 -14.26 -8.02
CA ALA A 142 4.37 -13.74 -9.34
C ALA A 142 3.39 -12.56 -9.27
N LYS A 143 2.35 -12.64 -8.43
CA LYS A 143 1.40 -11.53 -8.23
C LYS A 143 2.06 -10.32 -7.58
N VAL A 144 2.93 -10.55 -6.60
CA VAL A 144 3.73 -9.49 -5.97
C VAL A 144 4.61 -8.80 -7.01
N ALA A 145 5.37 -9.57 -7.79
CA ALA A 145 6.25 -9.05 -8.82
C ALA A 145 5.51 -8.24 -9.90
N LEU A 146 4.33 -8.72 -10.33
CA LEU A 146 3.51 -8.01 -11.30
C LEU A 146 3.09 -6.63 -10.81
N LEU A 147 2.61 -6.53 -9.56
CA LEU A 147 2.20 -5.26 -8.97
C LEU A 147 3.39 -4.29 -8.81
N ILE A 148 4.57 -4.79 -8.44
CA ILE A 148 5.79 -4.00 -8.32
C ILE A 148 6.27 -3.50 -9.70
N GLN A 149 6.18 -4.33 -10.74
CA GLN A 149 6.57 -3.94 -12.10
C GLN A 149 5.69 -2.82 -12.65
N GLU A 150 4.40 -2.82 -12.39
CA GLU A 150 3.51 -1.72 -12.72
C GLU A 150 3.99 -0.40 -12.11
N GLU A 151 4.53 -0.44 -10.90
CA GLU A 151 5.07 0.73 -10.21
C GLU A 151 6.40 1.19 -10.80
N LEU A 152 7.34 0.27 -11.00
CA LEU A 152 8.66 0.59 -11.55
C LEU A 152 8.54 1.18 -12.96
N GLY A 153 7.64 0.64 -13.79
CA GLY A 153 7.36 1.16 -15.13
C GLY A 153 6.81 2.59 -15.11
N LYS A 154 5.93 2.91 -14.14
CA LYS A 154 5.43 4.29 -13.96
C LYS A 154 6.53 5.25 -13.52
N GLN A 155 7.35 4.86 -12.55
CA GLN A 155 8.45 5.70 -12.05
C GLN A 155 9.49 5.97 -13.12
N GLU A 156 9.78 4.98 -13.97
CA GLU A 156 10.72 5.13 -15.08
C GLU A 156 10.18 6.08 -16.14
N LEU A 157 8.90 5.92 -16.52
CA LEU A 157 8.21 6.82 -17.43
C LEU A 157 8.15 8.27 -16.90
N GLU A 158 7.83 8.46 -15.62
CA GLU A 158 7.85 9.78 -14.98
C GLU A 158 9.24 10.41 -14.97
N LYS A 159 10.28 9.59 -14.75
CA LYS A 159 11.66 10.04 -14.78
C LYS A 159 12.09 10.48 -16.19
N GLU A 160 11.72 9.70 -17.20
CA GLU A 160 11.96 10.06 -18.60
C GLU A 160 11.23 11.33 -18.98
N LEU A 161 9.93 11.48 -18.60
CA LEU A 161 9.15 12.69 -18.82
C LEU A 161 9.79 13.92 -18.16
N LYS A 162 10.28 13.80 -16.91
CA LYS A 162 10.99 14.88 -16.22
C LYS A 162 12.27 15.27 -16.95
N ILE A 163 13.04 14.31 -17.48
CA ILE A 163 14.24 14.58 -18.27
C ILE A 163 13.88 15.30 -19.57
N VAL A 164 12.87 14.81 -20.29
CA VAL A 164 12.41 15.46 -21.52
C VAL A 164 11.96 16.90 -21.26
N LEU A 165 11.14 17.11 -20.21
CA LEU A 165 10.68 18.44 -19.81
C LEU A 165 11.84 19.36 -19.42
N SER A 166 12.82 18.88 -18.67
CA SER A 166 14.00 19.68 -18.29
C SER A 166 14.84 20.08 -19.49
N ASN A 167 15.03 19.17 -20.43
CA ASN A 167 15.78 19.42 -21.68
C ASN A 167 15.00 20.42 -22.58
N THR A 168 13.68 20.31 -22.63
CA THR A 168 12.82 21.23 -23.39
C THR A 168 12.86 22.63 -22.81
N ILE A 169 12.84 22.78 -21.47
CA ILE A 169 12.96 24.08 -20.79
C ILE A 169 14.34 24.72 -21.03
N GLN A 170 15.42 23.90 -21.14
CA GLN A 170 16.74 24.40 -21.49
C GLN A 170 16.83 24.86 -22.97
N LEU A 171 16.17 24.17 -23.89
CA LEU A 171 16.09 24.55 -25.29
C LEU A 171 15.28 25.85 -25.49
N GLU A 172 14.29 26.12 -24.64
CA GLU A 172 13.50 27.36 -24.66
C GLU A 172 14.30 28.61 -24.30
N LYS A 173 15.36 28.50 -23.50
CA LYS A 173 16.28 29.61 -23.25
C LYS A 173 17.11 29.98 -24.48
N SER A 174 17.05 29.18 -25.54
CA SER A 174 17.84 29.37 -26.76
C SER A 174 17.02 29.62 -28.04
N SER A 175 15.73 29.30 -28.18
CA SER A 175 14.92 29.69 -29.38
C SER A 175 13.60 28.89 -29.57
N VAL A 176 12.63 28.93 -28.69
CA VAL A 176 11.33 28.28 -28.95
C VAL A 176 10.16 29.27 -28.94
N THR A 177 9.25 29.08 -29.90
CA THR A 177 8.10 29.98 -30.08
C THR A 177 7.05 29.84 -28.95
N PRO A 178 6.29 30.90 -28.63
CA PRO A 178 5.29 30.89 -27.54
C PRO A 178 4.22 29.78 -27.68
N LYS A 179 3.94 29.29 -28.88
CA LYS A 179 2.95 28.22 -29.12
C LYS A 179 3.42 26.85 -28.65
N THR A 180 4.68 26.52 -28.83
CA THR A 180 5.25 25.24 -28.39
C THR A 180 5.33 25.19 -26.86
N LEU A 181 5.62 26.32 -26.22
CA LEU A 181 5.63 26.49 -24.78
C LEU A 181 4.25 26.22 -24.15
N PHE A 182 3.19 26.76 -24.78
CA PHE A 182 1.82 26.56 -24.31
C PHE A 182 1.40 25.08 -24.39
N PHE A 183 1.75 24.38 -25.46
CA PHE A 183 1.42 22.96 -25.65
C PHE A 183 2.13 22.06 -24.62
N LEU A 184 3.41 22.29 -24.37
CA LEU A 184 4.21 21.51 -23.42
C LEU A 184 3.81 21.76 -21.95
N LYS A 185 3.43 23.00 -21.61
CA LYS A 185 2.88 23.31 -20.27
C LYS A 185 1.55 22.61 -20.01
N ASN A 186 0.69 22.49 -21.04
CA ASN A 186 -0.56 21.76 -20.91
C ASN A 186 -0.35 20.23 -20.81
N MET A 187 0.62 19.66 -21.52
CA MET A 187 0.95 18.23 -21.37
C MET A 187 1.49 17.92 -19.97
N ALA A 188 2.27 18.80 -19.38
CA ALA A 188 2.77 18.61 -18.00
C ALA A 188 1.65 18.69 -16.93
N SER A 189 0.56 19.42 -17.21
CA SER A 189 -0.60 19.48 -16.30
C SER A 189 -1.49 18.25 -16.37
N PHE A 190 -1.43 17.43 -17.44
CA PHE A 190 -2.15 16.15 -17.52
C PHE A 190 -1.56 15.05 -16.61
N SER A 191 -0.33 15.22 -16.15
CA SER A 191 0.31 14.32 -15.20
C SER A 191 0.14 14.75 -13.73
N ASN A 192 -0.58 15.84 -13.47
CA ASN A 192 -0.83 16.31 -12.11
C ASN A 192 -2.26 15.93 -11.68
N PRO A 193 -2.46 15.15 -10.60
CA PRO A 193 -3.78 14.75 -10.11
C PRO A 193 -4.74 15.90 -9.82
N GLU A 194 -4.22 17.10 -9.54
CA GLU A 194 -5.03 18.30 -9.29
C GLU A 194 -5.80 18.83 -10.52
N PHE A 195 -5.51 18.34 -11.72
CA PHE A 195 -6.17 18.84 -12.94
C PHE A 195 -7.55 18.22 -13.19
N TYR A 196 -7.90 17.13 -12.50
CA TYR A 196 -9.21 16.49 -12.60
C TYR A 196 -10.27 17.05 -11.64
N LEU A 197 -9.93 18.12 -10.89
CA LEU A 197 -10.78 18.74 -9.85
C LEU A 197 -11.44 20.05 -10.28
N LYS A 198 -11.62 20.31 -11.57
CA LYS A 198 -12.43 21.45 -12.04
C LYS A 198 -13.47 21.02 -13.06
#